data_c7a668c9b501f89c561f13f8a0e8893f
#
_entry.id   c7a668c9b501f89c561f13f8a0e8893f
#
_cell.length_a   1.000
_cell.length_b   1.000
_cell.length_c   1.000
_cell.angle_alpha   90.00
_cell.angle_beta   90.00
_cell.angle_gamma   90.00
#
_symmetry.space_group_name_H-M   'P 1'
#
loop_
_entity.id
_entity.type
_entity.pdbx_description
1 polymer ?
#
loop_
_entity_poly.entity_id
_entity_poly.type
_entity_poly.pdbx_seq_one_letter_code
_entity_poly.pdbx_strand_id
1 'polypeptide(L)'
;MDLSYDISEKIYDRIKLSGWNLGYYNLSYLNFDKVNLQRDIDVCAIYQGYHDECYDHGVRNDILYTKHRTKPWQLLELSKNISYEKDKKPFSEFINVMRKSKCTLSPYGMGEFCFRDFEIIQYGSVMIKPDMSKIKTIPNIFIPYETYIPCSHDWSDLIEKINWVKNNREKCKQITFNAQQIMKKSFTIENLLLYWYDIVKNFKGVAA
;
A
#
# COMPACT_ATOMS: atom_id res chain seq x y z
N MET A 1 8.55 -10.74 4.42
CA MET A 1 9.28 -12.03 4.47
C MET A 1 10.44 -11.88 3.53
N ASP A 2 11.61 -11.67 4.08
CA ASP A 2 12.81 -11.58 3.27
C ASP A 2 13.14 -12.98 2.76
N LEU A 3 12.88 -13.23 1.47
CA LEU A 3 13.20 -14.47 0.78
C LEU A 3 14.72 -14.59 0.48
N SER A 4 15.55 -13.74 1.08
CA SER A 4 17.01 -13.80 0.96
C SER A 4 17.64 -14.96 1.74
N TYR A 5 16.85 -15.74 2.46
CA TYR A 5 17.33 -16.92 3.16
C TYR A 5 17.57 -18.08 2.19
N ASP A 6 18.81 -18.20 1.74
CA ASP A 6 19.47 -19.43 1.29
C ASP A 6 18.67 -20.36 0.34
N ILE A 7 17.88 -19.77 -0.53
CA ILE A 7 17.32 -20.51 -1.65
C ILE A 7 18.41 -20.60 -2.71
N SER A 8 18.99 -21.80 -2.91
CA SER A 8 19.99 -22.04 -3.93
C SER A 8 19.51 -21.53 -5.31
N GLU A 9 20.42 -21.01 -6.15
CA GLU A 9 20.09 -20.51 -7.50
C GLU A 9 19.18 -21.46 -8.30
N LYS A 10 19.35 -22.79 -8.11
CA LYS A 10 18.51 -23.82 -8.74
C LYS A 10 17.04 -23.76 -8.35
N ILE A 11 16.69 -23.15 -7.21
CA ILE A 11 15.30 -23.01 -6.77
C ILE A 11 14.70 -21.71 -7.31
N TYR A 12 15.50 -20.65 -7.51
CA TYR A 12 15.02 -19.39 -8.09
C TYR A 12 14.41 -19.55 -9.47
N ASP A 13 14.98 -20.42 -10.31
CA ASP A 13 14.43 -20.70 -11.64
C ASP A 13 13.06 -21.39 -11.60
N ARG A 14 12.70 -21.99 -10.46
CA ARG A 14 11.42 -22.67 -10.24
C ARG A 14 10.38 -21.81 -9.54
N ILE A 15 10.80 -20.71 -8.92
CA ILE A 15 9.89 -19.78 -8.26
C ILE A 15 9.40 -18.77 -9.29
N LYS A 16 8.11 -18.75 -9.52
CA LYS A 16 7.45 -17.69 -10.30
C LYS A 16 6.67 -16.80 -9.36
N LEU A 17 6.89 -15.49 -9.49
CA LEU A 17 6.05 -14.54 -8.76
C LEU A 17 4.62 -14.66 -9.29
N SER A 18 3.69 -14.98 -8.43
CA SER A 18 2.27 -14.84 -8.74
C SER A 18 1.84 -13.43 -8.37
N GLY A 19 1.09 -12.79 -9.25
CA GLY A 19 0.39 -11.56 -8.91
C GLY A 19 -0.53 -11.79 -7.71
N TRP A 20 -0.87 -10.72 -7.02
CA TRP A 20 -1.81 -10.78 -5.92
C TRP A 20 -3.14 -11.38 -6.39
N ASN A 21 -3.69 -12.33 -5.65
CA ASN A 21 -4.99 -12.91 -5.97
C ASN A 21 -6.09 -11.88 -5.71
N LEU A 22 -6.54 -11.22 -6.77
CA LEU A 22 -7.61 -10.25 -6.75
C LEU A 22 -9.00 -10.89 -6.60
N GLY A 23 -9.08 -12.19 -6.31
CA GLY A 23 -10.34 -12.89 -6.13
C GLY A 23 -11.28 -12.30 -5.08
N TYR A 24 -10.76 -11.44 -4.19
CA TYR A 24 -11.56 -10.67 -3.23
C TYR A 24 -11.97 -9.29 -3.75
N TYR A 25 -11.31 -8.74 -4.76
CA TYR A 25 -11.73 -7.53 -5.44
C TYR A 25 -12.41 -7.92 -6.74
N ASN A 26 -13.71 -7.81 -6.76
CA ASN A 26 -14.44 -7.87 -8.02
C ASN A 26 -14.05 -6.62 -8.83
N LEU A 27 -13.14 -6.79 -9.78
CA LEU A 27 -12.56 -5.72 -10.59
C LEU A 27 -13.63 -4.86 -11.30
N SER A 28 -14.83 -5.42 -11.53
CA SER A 28 -15.96 -4.70 -12.11
C SER A 28 -16.54 -3.60 -11.21
N TYR A 29 -16.19 -3.58 -9.93
CA TYR A 29 -16.66 -2.57 -8.96
C TYR A 29 -15.61 -1.53 -8.56
N LEU A 30 -14.46 -1.48 -9.23
CA LEU A 30 -13.48 -0.43 -8.99
C LEU A 30 -14.01 0.91 -9.53
N ASN A 31 -14.88 1.55 -8.75
CA ASN A 31 -15.26 2.92 -8.97
C ASN A 31 -14.18 3.84 -8.41
N PHE A 32 -13.51 4.57 -9.28
CA PHE A 32 -12.49 5.52 -8.87
C PHE A 32 -13.13 6.88 -8.61
N ASP A 33 -12.89 7.40 -7.43
CA ASP A 33 -13.30 8.77 -7.11
C ASP A 33 -12.52 9.77 -7.96
N LYS A 34 -13.16 10.87 -8.32
CA LYS A 34 -12.47 12.00 -8.94
C LYS A 34 -11.41 12.52 -7.97
N VAL A 35 -10.23 12.81 -8.51
CA VAL A 35 -9.17 13.42 -7.71
C VAL A 35 -9.62 14.81 -7.25
N ASN A 36 -9.85 14.96 -5.95
CA ASN A 36 -10.29 16.20 -5.35
C ASN A 36 -9.11 16.89 -4.65
N LEU A 37 -8.96 18.20 -4.91
CA LEU A 37 -7.92 19.01 -4.28
C LEU A 37 -8.35 19.62 -2.93
N GLN A 38 -9.66 19.72 -2.68
CA GLN A 38 -10.18 20.26 -1.42
C GLN A 38 -10.29 19.14 -0.39
N ARG A 39 -9.28 19.07 0.49
CA ARG A 39 -9.17 18.06 1.54
C ARG A 39 -8.79 18.75 2.84
N ASP A 40 -9.61 18.57 3.87
CA ASP A 40 -9.53 19.31 5.12
C ASP A 40 -8.60 18.65 6.14
N ILE A 41 -8.42 17.33 6.03
CA ILE A 41 -7.57 16.54 6.91
C ILE A 41 -6.20 16.37 6.24
N ASP A 42 -5.12 16.55 6.99
CA ASP A 42 -3.80 16.34 6.39
C ASP A 42 -3.52 14.85 6.17
N VAL A 43 -3.84 14.00 7.18
CA VAL A 43 -3.45 12.58 7.16
C VAL A 43 -4.59 11.66 7.62
N CYS A 44 -4.90 10.64 6.83
CA CYS A 44 -5.61 9.45 7.30
C CYS A 44 -4.59 8.40 7.75
N ALA A 45 -4.55 8.12 9.05
CA ALA A 45 -3.70 7.11 9.66
C ALA A 45 -4.53 5.98 10.31
N ILE A 46 -5.73 5.71 9.76
CA ILE A 46 -6.64 4.68 10.26
C ILE A 46 -6.21 3.31 9.73
N TYR A 47 -5.59 2.52 10.56
CA TYR A 47 -5.25 1.13 10.30
C TYR A 47 -5.14 0.37 11.63
N GLN A 48 -5.14 -0.94 11.58
CA GLN A 48 -5.01 -1.72 12.79
C GLN A 48 -3.55 -1.66 13.27
N GLY A 49 -3.35 -1.07 14.45
CA GLY A 49 -2.15 -1.31 15.23
C GLY A 49 -2.29 -2.67 15.91
N TYR A 50 -1.19 -3.39 16.05
CA TYR A 50 -1.23 -4.59 16.88
C TYR A 50 -1.11 -4.15 18.33
N HIS A 51 -2.15 -4.46 19.12
CA HIS A 51 -2.08 -4.43 20.56
C HIS A 51 -1.63 -5.80 21.06
N ASP A 52 -0.98 -5.84 22.21
CA ASP A 52 -0.48 -7.06 22.85
C ASP A 52 -1.56 -8.15 23.08
N GLU A 53 -2.83 -7.79 22.97
CA GLU A 53 -3.98 -8.68 23.16
C GLU A 53 -4.34 -9.55 21.94
N CYS A 54 -3.71 -9.35 20.78
CA CYS A 54 -3.96 -10.16 19.57
C CYS A 54 -3.18 -11.48 19.53
N TYR A 55 -2.77 -11.99 20.67
CA TYR A 55 -1.83 -13.10 20.81
C TYR A 55 -2.41 -14.50 20.67
N ASP A 56 -3.71 -14.64 20.53
CA ASP A 56 -4.38 -15.94 20.71
C ASP A 56 -4.34 -16.87 19.48
N HIS A 57 -3.70 -16.46 18.38
CA HIS A 57 -3.65 -17.28 17.15
C HIS A 57 -2.23 -17.61 16.65
N GLY A 58 -1.24 -17.66 17.53
CA GLY A 58 0.10 -18.15 17.17
C GLY A 58 0.87 -17.29 16.15
N VAL A 59 0.40 -16.09 15.82
CA VAL A 59 1.15 -15.12 15.01
C VAL A 59 2.23 -14.53 15.91
N ARG A 60 3.46 -14.81 15.55
CA ARG A 60 4.66 -14.34 16.25
C ARG A 60 4.55 -12.88 16.62
N ASN A 61 4.94 -12.59 17.87
CA ASN A 61 5.28 -11.29 18.41
C ASN A 61 6.42 -10.66 17.62
N ASP A 62 6.14 -10.22 16.41
CA ASP A 62 7.15 -9.47 15.69
C ASP A 62 7.12 -8.02 16.22
N ILE A 63 7.95 -7.81 17.24
CA ILE A 63 8.18 -6.47 17.83
C ILE A 63 8.51 -5.45 16.73
N LEU A 64 9.18 -5.87 15.66
CA LEU A 64 9.51 -5.01 14.53
C LEU A 64 8.26 -4.60 13.78
N TYR A 65 7.34 -5.53 13.55
CA TYR A 65 6.08 -5.26 12.85
C TYR A 65 5.17 -4.33 13.65
N THR A 66 5.01 -4.58 14.94
CA THR A 66 4.24 -3.71 15.84
C THR A 66 4.84 -2.30 15.88
N LYS A 67 6.16 -2.17 16.05
CA LYS A 67 6.86 -0.90 16.04
C LYS A 67 6.69 -0.18 14.70
N HIS A 68 6.78 -0.90 13.60
CA HIS A 68 6.58 -0.33 12.26
C HIS A 68 5.20 0.31 12.10
N ARG A 69 4.14 -0.28 12.67
CA ARG A 69 2.77 0.23 12.55
C ARG A 69 2.42 1.29 13.59
N THR A 70 3.04 1.28 14.75
CA THR A 70 2.77 2.26 15.81
C THR A 70 3.63 3.54 15.69
N LYS A 71 4.81 3.43 15.12
CA LYS A 71 5.74 4.56 14.96
C LYS A 71 5.13 5.77 14.24
N PRO A 72 4.38 5.62 13.12
CA PRO A 72 3.75 6.77 12.48
C PRO A 72 2.78 7.53 13.41
N TRP A 73 2.00 6.82 14.21
CA TRP A 73 1.09 7.46 15.17
C TRP A 73 1.83 8.28 16.22
N GLN A 74 2.92 7.74 16.77
CA GLN A 74 3.77 8.46 17.73
C GLN A 74 4.34 9.74 17.13
N LEU A 75 4.78 9.70 15.86
CA LEU A 75 5.29 10.88 15.16
C LEU A 75 4.20 11.92 14.92
N LEU A 76 2.99 11.49 14.56
CA LEU A 76 1.84 12.38 14.37
C LEU A 76 1.42 13.03 15.69
N GLU A 77 1.38 12.31 16.80
CA GLU A 77 1.06 12.82 18.14
C GLU A 77 2.03 13.91 18.60
N LEU A 78 3.29 13.79 18.24
CA LEU A 78 4.31 14.81 18.54
C LEU A 78 4.22 16.04 17.62
N SER A 79 3.45 15.95 16.53
CA SER A 79 3.37 16.99 15.50
C SER A 79 2.20 17.93 15.73
N LYS A 80 2.46 19.17 16.16
CA LYS A 80 1.42 20.14 16.49
C LYS A 80 0.65 20.73 15.29
N ASN A 81 1.22 20.66 14.08
CA ASN A 81 0.73 21.36 12.89
C ASN A 81 0.17 20.42 11.81
N ILE A 82 -0.14 19.19 12.15
CA ILE A 82 -0.68 18.18 11.24
C ILE A 82 -2.01 17.70 11.79
N SER A 83 -3.08 17.88 11.04
CA SER A 83 -4.37 17.30 11.36
C SER A 83 -4.42 15.84 10.87
N TYR A 84 -4.86 14.93 11.74
CA TYR A 84 -4.91 13.51 11.39
C TYR A 84 -6.06 12.78 12.06
N GLU A 85 -6.45 11.65 11.46
CA GLU A 85 -7.41 10.70 11.98
C GLU A 85 -6.75 9.32 12.08
N LYS A 86 -6.80 8.71 13.28
CA LYS A 86 -6.21 7.39 13.53
C LYS A 86 -7.18 6.37 14.14
N ASP A 87 -8.27 6.84 14.72
CA ASP A 87 -9.20 5.97 15.43
C ASP A 87 -10.00 5.10 14.50
N LYS A 88 -10.21 3.85 14.92
CA LYS A 88 -11.02 2.88 14.15
C LYS A 88 -12.43 3.41 13.95
N LYS A 89 -12.92 3.35 12.74
CA LYS A 89 -14.26 3.80 12.33
C LYS A 89 -14.99 2.70 11.56
N PRO A 90 -16.33 2.74 11.49
CA PRO A 90 -17.08 1.97 10.52
C PRO A 90 -16.56 2.19 9.09
N PHE A 91 -16.69 1.20 8.22
CA PHE A 91 -16.08 1.25 6.88
C PHE A 91 -16.49 2.48 6.05
N SER A 92 -17.77 2.85 6.10
CA SER A 92 -18.29 4.03 5.39
C SER A 92 -17.65 5.35 5.89
N GLU A 93 -17.47 5.47 7.19
CA GLU A 93 -16.82 6.64 7.80
C GLU A 93 -15.32 6.66 7.49
N PHE A 94 -14.67 5.52 7.54
CA PHE A 94 -13.26 5.38 7.15
C PHE A 94 -13.03 5.86 5.72
N ILE A 95 -13.87 5.44 4.77
CA ILE A 95 -13.81 5.93 3.39
C ILE A 95 -13.97 7.46 3.34
N ASN A 96 -14.92 8.02 4.09
CA ASN A 96 -15.12 9.47 4.12
C ASN A 96 -13.92 10.22 4.68
N VAL A 97 -13.26 9.68 5.71
CA VAL A 97 -12.01 10.25 6.23
C VAL A 97 -10.93 10.22 5.15
N MET A 98 -10.76 9.09 4.46
CA MET A 98 -9.78 8.96 3.38
C MET A 98 -10.03 9.96 2.25
N ARG A 99 -11.29 10.15 1.86
CA ARG A 99 -11.71 11.14 0.84
C ARG A 99 -11.42 12.59 1.26
N LYS A 100 -11.46 12.88 2.55
CA LYS A 100 -11.16 14.21 3.11
C LYS A 100 -9.68 14.41 3.44
N SER A 101 -8.87 13.37 3.39
CA SER A 101 -7.45 13.43 3.74
C SER A 101 -6.57 13.70 2.54
N LYS A 102 -5.60 14.61 2.69
CA LYS A 102 -4.61 14.94 1.65
C LYS A 102 -3.73 13.73 1.35
N CYS A 103 -3.33 12.99 2.38
CA CYS A 103 -2.64 11.71 2.22
C CYS A 103 -3.17 10.66 3.18
N THR A 104 -2.91 9.41 2.84
CA THR A 104 -3.23 8.25 3.68
C THR A 104 -1.98 7.41 3.87
N LEU A 105 -1.71 7.02 5.12
CA LEU A 105 -0.59 6.15 5.44
C LEU A 105 -0.92 4.70 5.13
N SER A 106 0.00 4.02 4.45
CA SER A 106 -0.09 2.60 4.18
C SER A 106 1.13 1.84 4.72
N PRO A 107 1.20 1.62 6.04
CA PRO A 107 2.23 0.76 6.59
C PRO A 107 2.07 -0.67 6.07
N TYR A 108 3.15 -1.45 6.10
CA TYR A 108 3.09 -2.86 5.75
C TYR A 108 2.07 -3.60 6.59
N GLY A 109 1.39 -4.55 5.94
CA GLY A 109 0.48 -5.49 6.57
C GLY A 109 1.17 -6.83 6.88
N MET A 110 0.51 -7.94 6.61
CA MET A 110 1.13 -9.28 6.62
C MET A 110 2.13 -9.47 5.48
N GLY A 111 2.22 -8.50 4.59
CA GLY A 111 3.16 -8.34 3.49
C GLY A 111 3.27 -6.87 3.13
N GLU A 112 4.17 -6.57 2.22
CA GLU A 112 4.46 -5.20 1.79
C GLU A 112 3.29 -4.60 1.00
N PHE A 113 2.55 -5.44 0.27
CA PHE A 113 1.39 -5.06 -0.51
C PHE A 113 0.10 -5.42 0.24
N CYS A 114 -0.81 -4.48 0.43
CA CYS A 114 -2.02 -4.69 1.21
C CYS A 114 -3.27 -4.07 0.57
N PHE A 115 -4.46 -4.47 1.03
CA PHE A 115 -5.76 -3.97 0.53
C PHE A 115 -5.89 -2.46 0.59
N ARG A 116 -5.31 -1.84 1.60
CA ARG A 116 -5.30 -0.39 1.78
C ARG A 116 -4.67 0.34 0.61
N ASP A 117 -3.67 -0.24 -0.05
CA ASP A 117 -3.03 0.38 -1.20
C ASP A 117 -4.05 0.60 -2.33
N PHE A 118 -4.93 -0.37 -2.55
CA PHE A 118 -6.02 -0.26 -3.53
C PHE A 118 -7.07 0.77 -3.10
N GLU A 119 -7.47 0.75 -1.83
CA GLU A 119 -8.45 1.69 -1.28
C GLU A 119 -7.97 3.14 -1.41
N ILE A 120 -6.71 3.41 -1.10
CA ILE A 120 -6.11 4.74 -1.22
C ILE A 120 -6.18 5.25 -2.65
N ILE A 121 -5.78 4.41 -3.61
CA ILE A 121 -5.82 4.75 -5.04
C ILE A 121 -7.25 4.97 -5.50
N GLN A 122 -8.17 4.09 -5.10
CA GLN A 122 -9.58 4.15 -5.47
C GLN A 122 -10.24 5.44 -4.99
N TYR A 123 -10.01 5.81 -3.73
CA TYR A 123 -10.64 7.01 -3.13
C TYR A 123 -9.82 8.29 -3.32
N GLY A 124 -8.75 8.21 -4.09
CA GLY A 124 -8.03 9.38 -4.60
C GLY A 124 -7.24 10.15 -3.54
N SER A 125 -6.84 9.53 -2.44
CA SER A 125 -5.88 10.09 -1.50
C SER A 125 -4.44 9.85 -1.97
N VAL A 126 -3.49 10.70 -1.59
CA VAL A 126 -2.07 10.43 -1.85
C VAL A 126 -1.57 9.35 -0.90
N MET A 127 -1.01 8.29 -1.44
CA MET A 127 -0.40 7.24 -0.62
C MET A 127 0.97 7.67 -0.10
N ILE A 128 1.18 7.59 1.22
CA ILE A 128 2.52 7.58 1.82
C ILE A 128 2.77 6.17 2.34
N LYS A 129 3.83 5.55 1.86
CA LYS A 129 4.16 4.15 2.14
C LYS A 129 5.67 3.99 2.26
N PRO A 130 6.18 3.04 3.06
CA PRO A 130 7.60 2.70 3.03
C PRO A 130 8.07 2.42 1.61
N ASP A 131 9.32 2.75 1.32
CA ASP A 131 9.87 2.67 -0.03
C ASP A 131 9.74 1.25 -0.61
N MET A 132 9.01 1.15 -1.71
CA MET A 132 8.72 -0.08 -2.46
C MET A 132 9.67 -0.28 -3.64
N SER A 133 10.64 0.61 -3.88
CA SER A 133 11.48 0.58 -5.08
C SER A 133 12.32 -0.69 -5.24
N LYS A 134 12.62 -1.36 -4.13
CA LYS A 134 13.37 -2.63 -4.10
C LYS A 134 12.46 -3.86 -4.06
N ILE A 135 11.16 -3.67 -4.02
CA ILE A 135 10.19 -4.77 -3.91
C ILE A 135 9.52 -4.97 -5.25
N LYS A 136 9.64 -6.18 -5.79
CA LYS A 136 9.01 -6.53 -7.05
C LYS A 136 7.55 -6.93 -6.82
N THR A 137 6.62 -6.15 -7.35
CA THR A 137 5.18 -6.45 -7.33
C THR A 137 4.65 -6.69 -8.74
N ILE A 138 3.57 -7.45 -8.85
CA ILE A 138 2.90 -7.71 -10.13
C ILE A 138 1.39 -7.55 -9.94
N PRO A 139 0.78 -6.58 -10.63
CA PRO A 139 1.43 -5.53 -11.41
C PRO A 139 2.20 -4.54 -10.53
N ASN A 140 3.22 -3.88 -11.07
CA ASN A 140 3.91 -2.83 -10.34
C ASN A 140 3.11 -1.53 -10.39
N ILE A 141 2.53 -1.16 -9.25
CA ILE A 141 1.79 0.09 -9.06
C ILE A 141 2.57 1.11 -8.22
N PHE A 142 3.76 0.75 -7.73
CA PHE A 142 4.56 1.57 -6.83
C PHE A 142 5.73 2.22 -7.57
N ILE A 143 5.47 3.37 -8.18
CA ILE A 143 6.50 4.18 -8.85
C ILE A 143 6.73 5.43 -7.99
N PRO A 144 7.91 5.56 -7.35
CA PRO A 144 8.20 6.67 -6.43
C PRO A 144 7.93 8.04 -7.05
N TYR A 145 7.18 8.88 -6.34
CA TYR A 145 6.76 10.23 -6.76
C TYR A 145 5.93 10.31 -8.05
N GLU A 146 5.57 9.17 -8.64
CA GLU A 146 4.64 9.09 -9.76
C GLU A 146 3.29 8.50 -9.37
N THR A 147 3.26 7.52 -8.45
CA THR A 147 2.03 6.87 -8.01
C THR A 147 1.86 6.88 -6.50
N TYR A 148 2.92 7.10 -5.74
CA TYR A 148 2.92 7.21 -4.28
C TYR A 148 4.12 8.05 -3.81
N ILE A 149 4.10 8.43 -2.54
CA ILE A 149 5.21 9.10 -1.86
C ILE A 149 5.97 8.07 -1.03
N PRO A 150 7.22 7.76 -1.40
CA PRO A 150 8.05 6.85 -0.61
C PRO A 150 8.47 7.50 0.70
N CYS A 151 8.44 6.72 1.77
CA CYS A 151 8.91 7.08 3.10
C CYS A 151 9.97 6.07 3.56
N SER A 152 10.87 6.48 4.42
CA SER A 152 11.85 5.58 5.03
C SER A 152 11.15 4.44 5.77
N HIS A 153 11.76 3.24 5.78
CA HIS A 153 11.18 2.08 6.43
C HIS A 153 10.95 2.26 7.94
N ASP A 154 11.77 3.09 8.58
CA ASP A 154 11.65 3.46 9.99
C ASP A 154 10.78 4.70 10.23
N TRP A 155 10.17 5.25 9.17
CA TRP A 155 9.34 6.46 9.17
C TRP A 155 10.07 7.74 9.61
N SER A 156 11.39 7.76 9.63
CA SER A 156 12.18 8.91 10.11
C SER A 156 11.89 10.21 9.35
N ASP A 157 11.50 10.13 8.08
CA ASP A 157 11.18 11.25 7.21
C ASP A 157 9.67 11.50 7.02
N LEU A 158 8.79 10.82 7.79
CA LEU A 158 7.34 10.89 7.62
C LEU A 158 6.80 12.32 7.67
N ILE A 159 7.22 13.11 8.64
CA ILE A 159 6.73 14.48 8.82
C ILE A 159 7.14 15.38 7.64
N GLU A 160 8.35 15.17 7.12
CA GLU A 160 8.81 15.83 5.89
C GLU A 160 7.92 15.49 4.71
N LYS A 161 7.61 14.19 4.50
CA LYS A 161 6.75 13.74 3.39
C LYS A 161 5.32 14.28 3.50
N ILE A 162 4.75 14.34 4.69
CA ILE A 162 3.43 14.96 4.91
C ILE A 162 3.47 16.46 4.56
N ASN A 163 4.47 17.18 5.02
CA ASN A 163 4.64 18.59 4.69
C ASN A 163 4.86 18.80 3.19
N TRP A 164 5.59 17.92 2.55
CA TRP A 164 5.75 17.94 1.10
C TRP A 164 4.38 17.79 0.41
N VAL A 165 3.54 16.85 0.82
CA VAL A 165 2.17 16.67 0.28
C VAL A 165 1.34 17.96 0.49
N LYS A 166 1.40 18.56 1.67
CA LYS A 166 0.67 19.81 1.97
C LYS A 166 1.04 20.95 1.03
N ASN A 167 2.32 21.03 0.66
CA ASN A 167 2.89 22.12 -0.12
C ASN A 167 2.91 21.87 -1.66
N ASN A 168 2.62 20.65 -2.12
CA ASN A 168 2.73 20.27 -3.53
C ASN A 168 1.41 19.74 -4.12
N ARG A 169 0.32 20.48 -3.93
CA ARG A 169 -1.06 20.04 -4.27
C ARG A 169 -1.22 19.56 -5.71
N GLU A 170 -0.70 20.29 -6.70
CA GLU A 170 -0.83 19.92 -8.12
C GLU A 170 -0.02 18.64 -8.44
N LYS A 171 1.17 18.48 -7.87
CA LYS A 171 1.94 17.26 -8.01
C LYS A 171 1.22 16.06 -7.38
N CYS A 172 0.62 16.26 -6.21
CA CYS A 172 -0.20 15.25 -5.53
C CYS A 172 -1.39 14.82 -6.37
N LYS A 173 -2.08 15.76 -7.03
CA LYS A 173 -3.15 15.45 -7.97
C LYS A 173 -2.65 14.57 -9.13
N GLN A 174 -1.49 14.91 -9.70
CA GLN A 174 -0.91 14.11 -10.77
C GLN A 174 -0.53 12.71 -10.31
N ILE A 175 0.09 12.59 -9.12
CA ILE A 175 0.45 11.29 -8.50
C ILE A 175 -0.78 10.42 -8.33
N THR A 176 -1.85 10.97 -7.76
CA THR A 176 -3.09 10.23 -7.55
C THR A 176 -3.73 9.82 -8.88
N PHE A 177 -3.75 10.73 -9.85
CA PHE A 177 -4.26 10.42 -11.19
C PHE A 177 -3.46 9.30 -11.85
N ASN A 178 -2.14 9.37 -11.84
CA ASN A 178 -1.26 8.35 -12.39
C ASN A 178 -1.49 6.98 -11.74
N ALA A 179 -1.59 6.95 -10.40
CA ALA A 179 -1.88 5.73 -9.66
C ALA A 179 -3.20 5.09 -10.11
N GLN A 180 -4.26 5.89 -10.26
CA GLN A 180 -5.55 5.43 -10.77
C GLN A 180 -5.45 4.91 -12.22
N GLN A 181 -4.70 5.59 -13.11
CA GLN A 181 -4.54 5.15 -14.50
C GLN A 181 -3.79 3.82 -14.58
N ILE A 182 -2.69 3.68 -13.83
CA ILE A 182 -1.92 2.44 -13.79
C ILE A 182 -2.79 1.31 -13.23
N MET A 183 -3.53 1.56 -12.17
CA MET A 183 -4.42 0.55 -11.59
C MET A 183 -5.50 0.11 -12.58
N LYS A 184 -6.20 1.05 -13.23
CA LYS A 184 -7.20 0.75 -14.26
C LYS A 184 -6.65 -0.08 -15.42
N LYS A 185 -5.44 0.25 -15.86
CA LYS A 185 -4.79 -0.42 -16.98
C LYS A 185 -4.30 -1.82 -16.61
N SER A 186 -3.78 -1.99 -15.40
CA SER A 186 -3.07 -3.21 -15.00
C SER A 186 -3.98 -4.28 -14.40
N PHE A 187 -5.04 -3.86 -13.68
CA PHE A 187 -5.95 -4.79 -13.01
C PHE A 187 -7.19 -5.08 -13.84
N THR A 188 -6.98 -5.64 -15.03
CA THR A 188 -8.04 -6.17 -15.89
C THR A 188 -8.02 -7.70 -15.86
N ILE A 189 -9.15 -8.32 -16.14
CA ILE A 189 -9.27 -9.79 -16.24
C ILE A 189 -8.33 -10.29 -17.35
N GLU A 190 -8.26 -9.59 -18.47
CA GLU A 190 -7.41 -9.94 -19.61
C GLU A 190 -5.93 -9.97 -19.21
N ASN A 191 -5.44 -8.92 -18.52
CA ASN A 191 -4.05 -8.85 -18.07
C ASN A 191 -3.74 -9.95 -17.03
N LEU A 192 -4.69 -10.23 -16.13
CA LEU A 192 -4.55 -11.30 -15.15
C LEU A 192 -4.46 -12.67 -15.84
N LEU A 193 -5.33 -12.95 -16.81
CA LEU A 193 -5.33 -14.21 -17.56
C LEU A 193 -4.07 -14.35 -18.41
N LEU A 194 -3.62 -13.30 -19.08
CA LEU A 194 -2.37 -13.30 -19.85
C LEU A 194 -1.18 -13.58 -18.95
N TYR A 195 -1.13 -12.98 -17.77
CA TYR A 195 -0.07 -13.20 -16.81
C TYR A 195 -0.04 -14.65 -16.31
N TRP A 196 -1.18 -15.23 -15.94
CA TRP A 196 -1.28 -16.62 -15.52
C TRP A 196 -0.95 -17.59 -16.65
N TYR A 197 -1.43 -17.29 -17.87
CA TYR A 197 -1.10 -18.07 -19.05
C TYR A 197 0.42 -18.12 -19.29
N ASP A 198 1.11 -16.97 -19.17
CA ASP A 198 2.56 -16.90 -19.32
C ASP A 198 3.29 -17.73 -18.25
N ILE A 199 2.85 -17.64 -17.00
CA ILE A 199 3.39 -18.48 -15.91
C ILE A 199 3.25 -19.97 -16.26
N VAL A 200 2.05 -20.42 -16.61
CA VAL A 200 1.76 -21.83 -16.88
C VAL A 200 2.54 -22.33 -18.10
N LYS A 201 2.54 -21.56 -19.19
CA LYS A 201 3.23 -21.90 -20.43
C LYS A 201 4.74 -22.00 -20.25
N ASN A 202 5.33 -21.12 -19.46
CA ASN A 202 6.78 -21.06 -19.24
C ASN A 202 7.22 -21.84 -18.00
N PHE A 203 6.29 -22.48 -17.30
CA PHE A 203 6.61 -23.31 -16.16
C PHE A 203 7.23 -24.62 -16.65
N LYS A 204 8.55 -24.70 -16.63
CA LYS A 204 9.26 -25.96 -16.82
C LYS A 204 9.03 -26.79 -15.57
N GLY A 205 8.02 -27.66 -15.61
CA GLY A 205 7.77 -28.61 -14.53
C GLY A 205 9.05 -29.41 -14.25
N VAL A 206 9.25 -29.77 -12.99
CA VAL A 206 10.26 -30.77 -12.64
C VAL A 206 9.77 -32.07 -13.29
N ALA A 207 10.50 -32.57 -14.28
CA ALA A 207 10.35 -33.98 -14.65
C ALA A 207 10.59 -34.79 -13.36
N ALA A 208 9.58 -35.56 -12.96
CA ALA A 208 9.63 -36.44 -11.82
C ALA A 208 10.72 -37.49 -11.98
#